data_b44d2a04ba5582cf29126daa69deee9b
#
_entry.id   b44d2a04ba5582cf29126daa69deee9b
#
_cell.length_a   1.000
_cell.length_b   1.000
_cell.length_c   1.000
_cell.angle_alpha   90.00
_cell.angle_beta   90.00
_cell.angle_gamma   90.00
#
_symmetry.space_group_name_H-M   'P 1'
#
loop_
_entity.id
_entity.type
_entity.pdbx_description
1 polymer ?
#
loop_
_entity_poly.entity_id
_entity_poly.type
_entity_poly.pdbx_seq_one_letter_code
_entity_poly.pdbx_strand_id
1 'polypeptide(L)'
;MKILVCTDGSDFSKKNIEFASALVGSCTVNEVTIIHVHEGTSILPDYWHGTYLVSEEDEKKIKDIDKRIQEERKKYFTGALKEFEKHDIPVNTLYKTGHPAEVISKVADEGGYDLIIIGRRGMGGVKKLFMGSVSSAVLQIAHTNVLIVK
;
A
#
# COMPACT_ATOMS: atom_id res chain seq x y z
N MET A 1 -17.96 -2.43 7.29
CA MET A 1 -17.20 -2.66 6.05
C MET A 1 -15.72 -2.39 6.32
N LYS A 2 -14.82 -3.27 5.88
CA LYS A 2 -13.37 -3.15 6.00
C LYS A 2 -12.77 -2.86 4.63
N ILE A 3 -12.01 -1.76 4.50
CA ILE A 3 -11.55 -1.25 3.20
C ILE A 3 -10.03 -1.31 3.09
N LEU A 4 -9.53 -1.79 1.96
CA LEU A 4 -8.12 -1.74 1.58
C LEU A 4 -7.92 -0.65 0.52
N VAL A 5 -7.15 0.39 0.84
CA VAL A 5 -6.89 1.54 -0.04
C VAL A 5 -5.46 1.48 -0.56
N CYS A 6 -5.30 1.40 -1.88
CA CYS A 6 -3.99 1.30 -2.51
C CYS A 6 -3.39 2.69 -2.77
N THR A 7 -2.12 2.86 -2.40
CA THR A 7 -1.32 4.06 -2.71
C THR A 7 0.04 3.69 -3.30
N ASP A 8 0.48 4.43 -4.29
CA ASP A 8 1.84 4.38 -4.83
C ASP A 8 2.64 5.66 -4.48
N GLY A 9 2.05 6.53 -3.64
CA GLY A 9 2.65 7.80 -3.24
C GLY A 9 2.56 8.91 -4.30
N SER A 10 1.98 8.65 -5.47
CA SER A 10 1.79 9.66 -6.52
C SER A 10 0.61 10.59 -6.22
N ASP A 11 0.57 11.73 -6.92
CA ASP A 11 -0.58 12.63 -6.86
C ASP A 11 -1.87 11.97 -7.37
N PHE A 12 -1.76 10.96 -8.23
CA PHE A 12 -2.91 10.18 -8.69
C PHE A 12 -3.51 9.33 -7.58
N SER A 13 -2.68 8.77 -6.70
CA SER A 13 -3.16 7.96 -5.57
C SER A 13 -3.78 8.79 -4.45
N LYS A 14 -3.54 10.11 -4.39
CA LYS A 14 -4.24 11.02 -3.47
C LYS A 14 -5.74 10.99 -3.65
N LYS A 15 -6.22 10.92 -4.90
CA LYS A 15 -7.65 10.80 -5.20
C LYS A 15 -8.28 9.54 -4.61
N ASN A 16 -7.52 8.43 -4.54
CA ASN A 16 -8.00 7.19 -3.90
C ASN A 16 -8.24 7.41 -2.41
N ILE A 17 -7.32 8.13 -1.77
CA ILE A 17 -7.37 8.45 -0.35
C ILE A 17 -8.53 9.40 -0.06
N GLU A 18 -8.67 10.49 -0.83
CA GLU A 18 -9.77 11.44 -0.72
C GLU A 18 -11.13 10.76 -0.91
N PHE A 19 -11.23 9.90 -1.93
CA PHE A 19 -12.45 9.14 -2.20
C PHE A 19 -12.78 8.17 -1.06
N ALA A 20 -11.78 7.43 -0.57
CA ALA A 20 -11.95 6.52 0.56
C ALA A 20 -12.37 7.27 1.83
N SER A 21 -11.77 8.43 2.11
CA SER A 21 -12.13 9.30 3.22
C SER A 21 -13.58 9.80 3.13
N ALA A 22 -14.02 10.22 1.92
CA ALA A 22 -15.42 10.60 1.70
C ALA A 22 -16.40 9.43 1.89
N LEU A 23 -16.01 8.23 1.46
CA LEU A 23 -16.81 7.02 1.64
C LEU A 23 -16.97 6.67 3.12
N VAL A 24 -15.91 6.80 3.93
CA VAL A 24 -15.96 6.63 5.39
C VAL A 24 -16.99 7.55 6.03
N GLY A 25 -17.04 8.81 5.59
CA GLY A 25 -18.01 9.78 6.09
C GLY A 25 -19.47 9.52 5.67
N SER A 26 -19.70 8.67 4.67
CA SER A 26 -21.01 8.45 4.05
C SER A 26 -21.56 7.04 4.27
N CYS A 27 -20.71 6.09 4.62
CA CYS A 27 -21.06 4.67 4.76
C CYS A 27 -20.59 4.11 6.09
N THR A 28 -21.15 2.96 6.51
CA THR A 28 -20.66 2.23 7.68
C THR A 28 -19.35 1.54 7.36
N VAL A 29 -18.23 2.23 7.59
CA VAL A 29 -16.86 1.71 7.50
C VAL A 29 -16.32 1.51 8.89
N ASN A 30 -15.81 0.34 9.19
CA ASN A 30 -15.31 -0.04 10.52
C ASN A 30 -13.78 0.06 10.61
N GLU A 31 -13.10 -0.10 9.49
CA GLU A 31 -11.64 -0.10 9.42
C GLU A 31 -11.16 0.27 8.01
N VAL A 32 -10.09 1.05 7.94
CA VAL A 32 -9.37 1.34 6.71
C VAL A 32 -7.93 0.87 6.85
N THR A 33 -7.41 0.16 5.86
CA THR A 33 -5.98 -0.12 5.73
C THR A 33 -5.45 0.51 4.45
N ILE A 34 -4.41 1.33 4.58
CA ILE A 34 -3.72 1.93 3.45
C ILE A 34 -2.53 1.05 3.11
N ILE A 35 -2.51 0.49 1.89
CA ILE A 35 -1.43 -0.38 1.45
C ILE A 35 -0.56 0.28 0.38
N HIS A 36 0.77 0.18 0.58
CA HIS A 36 1.77 0.43 -0.45
C HIS A 36 2.55 -0.86 -0.71
N VAL A 37 2.67 -1.23 -1.98
CA VAL A 37 3.48 -2.38 -2.40
C VAL A 37 4.65 -1.88 -3.24
N HIS A 38 5.86 -2.10 -2.74
CA HIS A 38 7.08 -1.83 -3.47
C HIS A 38 7.37 -3.00 -4.44
N GLU A 39 7.48 -2.68 -5.72
CA GLU A 39 7.83 -3.68 -6.73
C GLU A 39 9.32 -3.97 -6.65
N GLY A 40 9.68 -5.20 -6.31
CA GLY A 40 11.06 -5.64 -6.16
C GLY A 40 11.20 -6.81 -5.19
N THR A 41 12.40 -7.33 -5.10
CA THR A 41 12.80 -8.28 -4.07
C THR A 41 13.05 -7.54 -2.75
N SER A 42 12.80 -8.19 -1.63
CA SER A 42 13.17 -7.65 -0.31
C SER A 42 14.63 -7.19 -0.33
N ILE A 43 14.87 -5.94 0.10
CA ILE A 43 16.24 -5.37 0.13
C ILE A 43 17.10 -6.05 1.21
N LEU A 44 16.45 -6.77 2.14
CA LEU A 44 17.16 -7.56 3.14
C LEU A 44 17.66 -8.85 2.46
N PRO A 45 18.98 -9.07 2.37
CA PRO A 45 19.52 -10.30 1.82
C PRO A 45 19.07 -11.51 2.63
N ASP A 46 18.81 -12.64 1.96
CA ASP A 46 18.48 -13.93 2.59
C ASP A 46 19.53 -14.46 3.59
N TYR A 47 20.68 -13.81 3.70
CA TYR A 47 21.74 -14.14 4.68
C TYR A 47 21.32 -13.98 6.15
N TRP A 48 20.17 -13.34 6.41
CA TRP A 48 19.76 -13.01 7.79
C TRP A 48 19.25 -14.20 8.59
N HIS A 49 19.09 -15.35 7.97
CA HIS A 49 18.65 -16.58 8.64
C HIS A 49 19.78 -17.48 9.12
N GLY A 50 21.04 -17.08 9.06
CA GLY A 50 22.19 -17.93 9.40
C GLY A 50 23.22 -17.23 10.28
N THR A 51 23.60 -17.88 11.31
CA THR A 51 24.71 -17.90 12.26
C THR A 51 26.01 -17.18 11.83
N TYR A 52 25.99 -15.95 11.34
CA TYR A 52 27.21 -15.17 11.15
C TYR A 52 27.36 -14.15 12.27
N LEU A 53 28.55 -14.10 12.89
CA LEU A 53 28.94 -13.02 13.80
C LEU A 53 28.96 -11.72 12.99
N VAL A 54 27.97 -10.90 13.19
CA VAL A 54 27.88 -9.58 12.55
C VAL A 54 28.84 -8.65 13.27
N SER A 55 29.72 -7.97 12.56
CA SER A 55 30.60 -6.97 13.16
C SER A 55 29.80 -5.74 13.63
N GLU A 56 30.31 -5.01 14.63
CA GLU A 56 29.67 -3.75 15.10
C GLU A 56 29.48 -2.75 13.94
N GLU A 57 30.37 -2.76 12.97
CA GLU A 57 30.31 -1.90 11.78
C GLU A 57 29.16 -2.31 10.86
N ASP A 58 28.93 -3.61 10.70
CA ASP A 58 27.81 -4.11 9.88
C ASP A 58 26.47 -3.89 10.59
N GLU A 59 26.40 -4.05 11.92
CA GLU A 59 25.20 -3.68 12.69
C GLU A 59 24.83 -2.22 12.49
N LYS A 60 25.82 -1.31 12.49
CA LYS A 60 25.57 0.11 12.25
C LYS A 60 25.05 0.37 10.86
N LYS A 61 25.66 -0.23 9.84
CA LYS A 61 25.21 -0.12 8.44
C LYS A 61 23.76 -0.60 8.28
N ILE A 62 23.40 -1.69 8.94
CA ILE A 62 22.04 -2.25 8.91
C ILE A 62 21.06 -1.30 9.55
N LYS A 63 21.36 -0.75 10.73
CA LYS A 63 20.50 0.23 11.41
C LYS A 63 20.28 1.48 10.55
N ASP A 64 21.32 1.94 9.86
CA ASP A 64 21.23 3.09 8.95
C ASP A 64 20.37 2.78 7.71
N ILE A 65 20.49 1.58 7.16
CA ILE A 65 19.64 1.12 6.05
C ILE A 65 18.19 1.01 6.51
N ASP A 66 17.93 0.36 7.64
CA ASP A 66 16.58 0.22 8.18
C ASP A 66 15.94 1.59 8.45
N LYS A 67 16.68 2.53 9.04
CA LYS A 67 16.20 3.89 9.25
C LYS A 67 15.80 4.59 7.95
N ARG A 68 16.61 4.49 6.90
CA ARG A 68 16.28 5.04 5.56
C ARG A 68 15.02 4.41 4.98
N ILE A 69 14.91 3.09 5.08
CA ILE A 69 13.71 2.36 4.63
C ILE A 69 12.48 2.84 5.39
N GLN A 70 12.55 3.03 6.71
CA GLN A 70 11.44 3.53 7.53
C GLN A 70 11.06 4.98 7.17
N GLU A 71 12.04 5.84 6.90
CA GLU A 71 11.79 7.22 6.47
C GLU A 71 11.14 7.27 5.08
N GLU A 72 11.55 6.42 4.16
CA GLU A 72 10.89 6.30 2.85
C GLU A 72 9.47 5.79 2.98
N ARG A 73 9.24 4.74 3.78
CA ARG A 73 7.90 4.20 4.04
C ARG A 73 6.95 5.26 4.56
N LYS A 74 7.41 6.13 5.51
CA LYS A 74 6.60 7.22 6.03
C LYS A 74 6.09 8.16 4.95
N LYS A 75 6.86 8.44 3.91
CA LYS A 75 6.46 9.35 2.82
C LYS A 75 5.18 8.91 2.12
N TYR A 76 4.97 7.59 1.96
CA TYR A 76 3.79 7.05 1.28
C TYR A 76 2.50 7.21 2.10
N PHE A 77 2.62 7.28 3.43
CA PHE A 77 1.45 7.22 4.32
C PHE A 77 1.12 8.55 4.99
N THR A 78 2.09 9.46 5.18
CA THR A 78 1.88 10.70 5.97
C THR A 78 0.73 11.56 5.43
N GLY A 79 0.70 11.79 4.12
CA GLY A 79 -0.38 12.55 3.49
C GLY A 79 -1.73 11.82 3.54
N ALA A 80 -1.70 10.51 3.38
CA ALA A 80 -2.88 9.68 3.40
C ALA A 80 -3.53 9.63 4.80
N LEU A 81 -2.74 9.45 5.84
CA LEU A 81 -3.24 9.42 7.22
C LEU A 81 -3.97 10.70 7.61
N LYS A 82 -3.45 11.87 7.20
CA LYS A 82 -4.09 13.17 7.46
C LYS A 82 -5.52 13.28 6.93
N GLU A 83 -5.82 12.65 5.79
CA GLU A 83 -7.17 12.67 5.24
C GLU A 83 -8.18 11.92 6.10
N PHE A 84 -7.72 10.99 6.93
CA PHE A 84 -8.58 10.22 7.81
C PHE A 84 -8.62 10.74 9.25
N GLU A 85 -7.78 11.71 9.64
CA GLU A 85 -7.75 12.29 11.01
C GLU A 85 -9.10 12.85 11.46
N LYS A 86 -9.96 13.27 10.52
CA LYS A 86 -11.32 13.79 10.78
C LYS A 86 -12.36 12.71 11.06
N HIS A 87 -12.01 11.44 10.89
CA HIS A 87 -12.89 10.29 11.09
C HIS A 87 -12.45 9.52 12.33
N ASP A 88 -13.42 9.15 13.16
CA ASP A 88 -13.19 8.32 14.36
C ASP A 88 -13.26 6.84 14.02
N ILE A 89 -12.29 6.37 13.21
CA ILE A 89 -12.15 4.98 12.81
C ILE A 89 -10.69 4.52 12.85
N PRO A 90 -10.43 3.23 13.09
CA PRO A 90 -9.07 2.67 12.96
C PRO A 90 -8.54 2.80 11.54
N VAL A 91 -7.35 3.39 11.39
CA VAL A 91 -6.62 3.47 10.13
C VAL A 91 -5.27 2.83 10.27
N ASN A 92 -5.06 1.73 9.57
CA ASN A 92 -3.81 0.98 9.54
C ASN A 92 -2.99 1.32 8.30
N THR A 93 -1.67 1.12 8.38
CA THR A 93 -0.79 1.22 7.22
C THR A 93 -0.06 -0.09 7.00
N LEU A 94 0.05 -0.51 5.75
CA LEU A 94 0.70 -1.75 5.37
C LEU A 94 1.69 -1.52 4.22
N TYR A 95 2.97 -1.73 4.50
CA TYR A 95 4.02 -1.73 3.48
C TYR A 95 4.41 -3.17 3.17
N LYS A 96 4.33 -3.55 1.91
CA LYS A 96 4.71 -4.88 1.41
C LYS A 96 5.69 -4.76 0.25
N THR A 97 6.40 -5.83 -0.02
CA THR A 97 7.30 -5.96 -1.17
C THR A 97 6.85 -7.14 -2.01
N GLY A 98 6.92 -7.03 -3.33
CA GLY A 98 6.55 -8.10 -4.26
C GLY A 98 5.82 -7.58 -5.49
N HIS A 99 5.15 -8.47 -6.22
CA HIS A 99 4.35 -8.10 -7.37
C HIS A 99 3.04 -7.42 -6.90
N PRO A 100 2.82 -6.12 -7.22
CA PRO A 100 1.77 -5.33 -6.57
C PRO A 100 0.38 -5.95 -6.67
N ALA A 101 -0.04 -6.42 -7.84
CA ALA A 101 -1.38 -6.97 -8.01
C ALA A 101 -1.62 -8.24 -7.18
N GLU A 102 -0.64 -9.15 -7.15
CA GLU A 102 -0.72 -10.40 -6.37
C GLU A 102 -0.75 -10.10 -4.87
N VAL A 103 0.13 -9.21 -4.40
CA VAL A 103 0.21 -8.84 -2.99
C VAL A 103 -1.06 -8.15 -2.52
N ILE A 104 -1.60 -7.19 -3.30
CA ILE A 104 -2.84 -6.48 -2.96
C ILE A 104 -4.00 -7.46 -2.87
N SER A 105 -4.19 -8.32 -3.88
CA SER A 105 -5.28 -9.29 -3.92
C SER A 105 -5.19 -10.29 -2.79
N LYS A 106 -3.99 -10.84 -2.54
CA LYS A 106 -3.75 -11.76 -1.43
C LYS A 106 -4.05 -11.13 -0.07
N VAL A 107 -3.57 -9.90 0.17
CA VAL A 107 -3.83 -9.18 1.42
C VAL A 107 -5.32 -8.92 1.60
N ALA A 108 -6.04 -8.57 0.53
CA ALA A 108 -7.47 -8.32 0.59
C ALA A 108 -8.26 -9.59 0.94
N ASP A 109 -7.95 -10.69 0.27
CA ASP A 109 -8.65 -11.96 0.45
C ASP A 109 -8.36 -12.58 1.84
N GLU A 110 -7.08 -12.66 2.24
CA GLU A 110 -6.66 -13.23 3.53
C GLU A 110 -7.05 -12.33 4.72
N GLY A 111 -7.08 -11.02 4.51
CA GLY A 111 -7.43 -10.03 5.55
C GLY A 111 -8.92 -9.83 5.74
N GLY A 112 -9.78 -10.46 4.92
CA GLY A 112 -11.24 -10.31 5.00
C GLY A 112 -11.71 -8.89 4.68
N TYR A 113 -11.09 -8.25 3.69
CA TYR A 113 -11.53 -6.93 3.22
C TYR A 113 -12.76 -7.07 2.33
N ASP A 114 -13.69 -6.12 2.50
CA ASP A 114 -14.93 -6.08 1.70
C ASP A 114 -14.74 -5.33 0.38
N LEU A 115 -13.74 -4.41 0.34
CA LEU A 115 -13.52 -3.52 -0.79
C LEU A 115 -12.05 -3.15 -0.93
N ILE A 116 -11.53 -3.27 -2.15
CA ILE A 116 -10.26 -2.68 -2.59
C ILE A 116 -10.55 -1.38 -3.32
N ILE A 117 -9.92 -0.27 -2.90
CA ILE A 117 -9.96 1.01 -3.60
C ILE A 117 -8.60 1.25 -4.25
N ILE A 118 -8.56 1.33 -5.57
CA ILE A 118 -7.33 1.51 -6.33
C ILE A 118 -7.51 2.53 -7.45
N GLY A 119 -6.49 3.34 -7.69
CA GLY A 119 -6.51 4.30 -8.79
C GLY A 119 -6.47 3.61 -10.14
N ARG A 120 -7.15 4.21 -11.11
CA ARG A 120 -7.07 3.76 -12.50
C ARG A 120 -5.63 3.74 -13.00
N ARG A 121 -4.73 4.57 -12.43
CA ARG A 121 -3.32 4.72 -12.81
C ARG A 121 -2.43 4.90 -11.59
N GLY A 122 -1.12 4.73 -11.82
CA GLY A 122 -0.05 5.05 -10.89
C GLY A 122 1.04 5.88 -11.56
N MET A 123 2.25 5.88 -10.99
CA MET A 123 3.40 6.69 -11.42
C MET A 123 3.84 6.49 -12.90
N GLY A 124 3.47 5.39 -13.53
CA GLY A 124 3.95 5.03 -14.89
C GLY A 124 3.45 5.89 -16.06
N GLY A 125 2.61 6.88 -15.85
CA GLY A 125 2.30 7.99 -16.77
C GLY A 125 1.84 7.68 -18.21
N VAL A 126 1.56 6.43 -18.56
CA VAL A 126 1.26 6.01 -19.93
C VAL A 126 -0.14 6.46 -20.36
N LYS A 127 -0.21 7.04 -21.56
CA LYS A 127 -1.36 7.60 -22.32
C LYS A 127 -2.76 7.56 -21.67
N LYS A 128 -3.45 8.71 -21.71
CA LYS A 128 -4.74 9.05 -21.06
C LYS A 128 -5.91 8.05 -21.19
N LEU A 129 -5.86 7.08 -22.08
CA LEU A 129 -6.99 6.20 -22.45
C LEU A 129 -7.00 4.83 -21.78
N PHE A 130 -5.87 4.34 -21.24
CA PHE A 130 -5.77 2.96 -20.74
C PHE A 130 -5.76 2.88 -19.21
N MET A 131 -6.23 1.74 -18.70
CA MET A 131 -6.12 1.34 -17.31
C MET A 131 -4.67 0.97 -16.99
N GLY A 132 -4.19 1.24 -15.78
CA GLY A 132 -2.85 0.86 -15.34
C GLY A 132 -2.70 -0.67 -15.23
N SER A 133 -1.46 -1.16 -15.38
CA SER A 133 -1.17 -2.61 -15.30
C SER A 133 -1.60 -3.21 -13.96
N VAL A 134 -1.28 -2.56 -12.85
CA VAL A 134 -1.62 -3.04 -11.51
C VAL A 134 -3.14 -3.05 -11.31
N SER A 135 -3.84 -1.96 -11.59
CA SER A 135 -5.29 -1.89 -11.42
C SER A 135 -6.05 -2.89 -12.31
N SER A 136 -5.56 -3.08 -13.55
CA SER A 136 -6.12 -4.09 -14.46
C SER A 136 -5.91 -5.52 -13.94
N ALA A 137 -4.71 -5.82 -13.43
CA ALA A 137 -4.42 -7.14 -12.89
C ALA A 137 -5.19 -7.41 -11.59
N VAL A 138 -5.26 -6.44 -10.67
CA VAL A 138 -6.07 -6.57 -9.43
C VAL A 138 -7.53 -6.87 -9.77
N LEU A 139 -8.12 -6.16 -10.74
CA LEU A 139 -9.50 -6.38 -11.15
C LEU A 139 -9.74 -7.78 -11.70
N GLN A 140 -8.71 -8.42 -12.28
CA GLN A 140 -8.83 -9.76 -12.85
C GLN A 140 -8.64 -10.88 -11.83
N ILE A 141 -7.81 -10.67 -10.81
CA ILE A 141 -7.39 -11.75 -9.90
C ILE A 141 -7.97 -11.66 -8.49
N ALA A 142 -8.42 -10.48 -8.04
CA ALA A 142 -8.99 -10.32 -6.70
C ALA A 142 -10.38 -10.98 -6.60
N HIS A 143 -10.63 -11.69 -5.51
CA HIS A 143 -11.96 -12.17 -5.15
C HIS A 143 -12.77 -11.11 -4.39
N THR A 144 -12.07 -10.16 -3.75
CA THR A 144 -12.67 -8.99 -3.09
C THR A 144 -13.21 -8.00 -4.12
N ASN A 145 -14.29 -7.28 -3.78
CA ASN A 145 -14.82 -6.20 -4.65
C ASN A 145 -13.75 -5.15 -4.92
N VAL A 146 -13.70 -4.63 -6.15
CA VAL A 146 -12.70 -3.63 -6.56
C VAL A 146 -13.38 -2.38 -7.08
N LEU A 147 -13.02 -1.23 -6.51
CA LEU A 147 -13.45 0.08 -6.94
C LEU A 147 -12.27 0.83 -7.58
N ILE A 148 -12.46 1.24 -8.82
CA ILE A 148 -11.44 1.98 -9.58
C ILE A 148 -11.74 3.48 -9.53
N VAL A 149 -10.84 4.26 -8.94
CA VAL A 149 -10.92 5.72 -8.87
C VAL A 149 -10.26 6.34 -10.12
N LYS A 150 -10.95 7.32 -10.75
CA LYS A 150 -10.49 8.00 -11.98
C LYS A 150 -9.78 9.33 -11.68
#